data_f951ecceec1ab929c9024eec1a8e1587
#
_entry.id   f951ecceec1ab929c9024eec1a8e1587
#
_cell.length_a   1.000
_cell.length_b   1.000
_cell.length_c   1.000
_cell.angle_alpha   90.00
_cell.angle_beta   90.00
_cell.angle_gamma   90.00
#
_symmetry.space_group_name_H-M   'P 1'
#
loop_
_entity.id
_entity.type
_entity.pdbx_description
1 polymer ?
#
loop_
_entity_poly.entity_id
_entity_poly.type
_entity_poly.pdbx_seq_one_letter_code
_entity_poly.pdbx_strand_id
1 'polypeptide(L)'
;MATSHPRITTGFFSERGIGVETVAVRGSVELAPRLDAAEAIVDLVQSGETMRQNGLRPIATVLDSEAVLVVRPDLEPAQRQVADELSTVVRSVIVARGRRYLMLNTPDAALDSVIALLPGLDSPTVLPLARPGWHSVHAVVEQRRVMELLEPLRAAGARSLLVLPIHNLIP
;
A
#
# COMPACT_ATOMS: atom_id res chain seq x y z
N MET A 1 -12.23 -24.31 13.57
CA MET A 1 -11.77 -23.06 12.94
C MET A 1 -12.94 -22.31 12.33
N ALA A 2 -13.08 -21.01 12.55
CA ALA A 2 -14.13 -20.19 11.91
C ALA A 2 -13.61 -19.55 10.61
N THR A 3 -14.46 -19.53 9.58
CA THR A 3 -14.08 -18.98 8.28
C THR A 3 -15.28 -18.66 7.38
N SER A 4 -15.14 -17.65 6.53
CA SER A 4 -16.04 -17.40 5.39
C SER A 4 -15.67 -18.23 4.14
N HIS A 5 -14.52 -18.95 4.17
CA HIS A 5 -13.96 -19.71 3.06
C HIS A 5 -13.69 -21.18 3.38
N PRO A 6 -14.73 -21.98 3.77
CA PRO A 6 -14.51 -23.32 4.31
C PRO A 6 -13.81 -24.27 3.34
N ARG A 7 -14.10 -24.19 2.04
CA ARG A 7 -13.48 -25.06 1.01
C ARG A 7 -11.96 -24.80 0.92
N ILE A 8 -11.54 -23.54 0.91
CA ILE A 8 -10.12 -23.13 0.84
C ILE A 8 -9.42 -23.59 2.12
N THR A 9 -10.05 -23.35 3.27
CA THR A 9 -9.51 -23.75 4.58
C THR A 9 -9.29 -25.26 4.65
N THR A 10 -10.32 -26.04 4.36
CA THR A 10 -10.24 -27.51 4.39
C THR A 10 -9.17 -28.03 3.42
N GLY A 11 -9.10 -27.49 2.19
CA GLY A 11 -8.09 -27.87 1.21
C GLY A 11 -6.67 -27.64 1.72
N PHE A 12 -6.38 -26.43 2.22
CA PHE A 12 -5.06 -26.08 2.74
C PHE A 12 -4.56 -27.01 3.86
N PHE A 13 -5.43 -27.39 4.81
CA PHE A 13 -5.06 -28.28 5.90
C PHE A 13 -5.00 -29.74 5.47
N SER A 14 -5.89 -30.19 4.57
CA SER A 14 -5.87 -31.56 4.03
C SER A 14 -4.59 -31.86 3.28
N GLU A 15 -4.07 -30.92 2.48
CA GLU A 15 -2.77 -31.05 1.77
C GLU A 15 -1.59 -31.25 2.73
N ARG A 16 -1.76 -30.84 4.00
CA ARG A 16 -0.76 -30.96 5.06
C ARG A 16 -1.00 -32.12 6.01
N GLY A 17 -2.00 -32.96 5.70
CA GLY A 17 -2.39 -34.10 6.54
C GLY A 17 -3.04 -33.69 7.87
N ILE A 18 -3.56 -32.46 7.98
CA ILE A 18 -4.15 -31.93 9.20
C ILE A 18 -5.68 -31.94 9.06
N GLY A 19 -6.37 -32.69 9.92
CA GLY A 19 -7.83 -32.65 10.03
C GLY A 19 -8.29 -31.39 10.77
N VAL A 20 -9.23 -30.65 10.20
CA VAL A 20 -9.84 -29.46 10.83
C VAL A 20 -11.34 -29.49 10.69
N GLU A 21 -12.03 -29.14 11.78
CA GLU A 21 -13.47 -28.82 11.72
C GLU A 21 -13.62 -27.33 11.39
N THR A 22 -14.49 -27.02 10.43
CA THR A 22 -14.74 -25.64 10.01
C THR A 22 -16.16 -25.21 10.41
N VAL A 23 -16.27 -24.03 11.02
CA VAL A 23 -17.53 -23.33 11.26
C VAL A 23 -17.65 -22.22 10.23
N ALA A 24 -18.64 -22.31 9.35
CA ALA A 24 -18.90 -21.30 8.33
C ALA A 24 -19.52 -20.05 8.97
N VAL A 25 -18.82 -18.92 8.91
CA VAL A 25 -19.26 -17.64 9.45
C VAL A 25 -19.33 -16.63 8.32
N ARG A 26 -20.41 -15.84 8.25
CA ARG A 26 -20.56 -14.75 7.28
C ARG A 26 -20.43 -13.41 7.99
N GLY A 27 -19.32 -12.72 7.76
CA GLY A 27 -18.98 -11.45 8.42
C GLY A 27 -18.50 -11.62 9.85
N SER A 28 -17.68 -10.69 10.33
CA SER A 28 -17.14 -10.62 11.69
C SER A 28 -16.47 -11.92 12.17
N VAL A 29 -15.77 -12.62 11.27
CA VAL A 29 -15.07 -13.88 11.55
C VAL A 29 -14.04 -13.69 12.67
N GLU A 30 -13.43 -12.50 12.76
CA GLU A 30 -12.44 -12.10 13.75
C GLU A 30 -12.96 -12.12 15.20
N LEU A 31 -14.27 -12.13 15.40
CA LEU A 31 -14.88 -12.22 16.73
C LEU A 31 -14.99 -13.66 17.24
N ALA A 32 -14.93 -14.67 16.37
CA ALA A 32 -15.15 -16.06 16.74
C ALA A 32 -14.25 -16.55 17.89
N PRO A 33 -12.95 -16.23 17.95
CA PRO A 33 -12.10 -16.63 19.08
C PRO A 33 -12.49 -15.94 20.41
N ARG A 34 -12.96 -14.71 20.35
CA ARG A 34 -13.41 -13.98 21.57
C ARG A 34 -14.74 -14.50 22.13
N LEU A 35 -15.51 -15.16 21.29
CA LEU A 35 -16.80 -15.75 21.64
C LEU A 35 -16.69 -17.26 21.94
N ASP A 36 -15.45 -17.78 22.04
CA ASP A 36 -15.16 -19.21 22.21
C ASP A 36 -15.85 -20.13 21.18
N ALA A 37 -16.14 -19.54 19.98
CA ALA A 37 -16.75 -20.28 18.89
C ALA A 37 -15.71 -21.01 18.01
N ALA A 38 -14.45 -20.63 18.10
CA ALA A 38 -13.33 -21.29 17.42
C ALA A 38 -11.99 -20.84 17.99
N GLU A 39 -10.99 -21.71 18.03
CA GLU A 39 -9.64 -21.43 18.51
C GLU A 39 -8.80 -20.64 17.48
N ALA A 40 -9.15 -20.73 16.20
CA ALA A 40 -8.47 -20.06 15.10
C ALA A 40 -9.44 -19.69 13.97
N ILE A 41 -9.03 -18.75 13.14
CA ILE A 41 -9.82 -18.29 12.00
C ILE A 41 -9.00 -18.33 10.70
N VAL A 42 -9.70 -18.43 9.58
CA VAL A 42 -9.15 -18.14 8.24
C VAL A 42 -10.02 -17.07 7.62
N ASP A 43 -9.42 -15.93 7.37
CA ASP A 43 -10.10 -14.75 6.80
C ASP A 43 -9.18 -13.94 5.90
N LEU A 44 -9.76 -13.00 5.15
CA LEU A 44 -9.03 -12.06 4.29
C LEU A 44 -8.35 -11.00 5.15
N VAL A 45 -7.05 -10.82 4.93
CA VAL A 45 -6.24 -9.82 5.63
C VAL A 45 -5.62 -8.86 4.61
N GLN A 46 -5.97 -7.59 4.68
CA GLN A 46 -5.35 -6.56 3.84
C GLN A 46 -4.24 -5.82 4.59
N SER A 47 -4.58 -5.01 5.59
CA SER A 47 -3.62 -4.25 6.40
C SER A 47 -3.28 -4.93 7.74
N GLY A 48 -4.09 -5.89 8.13
CA GLY A 48 -4.00 -6.57 9.43
C GLY A 48 -4.50 -5.72 10.61
N GLU A 49 -5.09 -4.55 10.39
CA GLU A 49 -5.56 -3.66 11.45
C GLU A 49 -6.67 -4.31 12.29
N THR A 50 -7.73 -4.81 11.64
CA THR A 50 -8.84 -5.51 12.30
C THR A 50 -8.35 -6.71 13.10
N MET A 51 -7.39 -7.46 12.54
CA MET A 51 -6.75 -8.59 13.22
C MET A 51 -6.05 -8.14 14.52
N ARG A 52 -5.23 -7.09 14.46
CA ARG A 52 -4.51 -6.55 15.63
C ARG A 52 -5.47 -6.02 16.69
N GLN A 53 -6.52 -5.27 16.29
CA GLN A 53 -7.53 -4.73 17.20
C GLN A 53 -8.30 -5.82 17.96
N ASN A 54 -8.44 -7.02 17.38
CA ASN A 54 -9.05 -8.18 18.02
C ASN A 54 -8.05 -9.08 18.76
N GLY A 55 -6.78 -8.66 18.90
CA GLY A 55 -5.75 -9.40 19.62
C GLY A 55 -5.28 -10.67 18.89
N LEU A 56 -5.54 -10.77 17.58
CA LEU A 56 -5.16 -11.91 16.76
C LEU A 56 -3.79 -11.69 16.14
N ARG A 57 -3.08 -12.80 15.87
CA ARG A 57 -1.79 -12.81 15.14
C ARG A 57 -1.85 -13.79 13.98
N PRO A 58 -1.20 -13.50 12.84
CA PRO A 58 -1.10 -14.46 11.75
C PRO A 58 -0.19 -15.62 12.16
N ILE A 59 -0.56 -16.85 11.78
CA ILE A 59 0.23 -18.06 11.98
C ILE A 59 0.67 -18.69 10.65
N ALA A 60 -0.12 -18.50 9.59
CA ALA A 60 0.22 -18.96 8.24
C ALA A 60 -0.56 -18.17 7.19
N THR A 61 0.02 -18.03 6.00
CA THR A 61 -0.71 -17.57 4.81
C THR A 61 -1.31 -18.79 4.11
N VAL A 62 -2.63 -18.78 3.95
CA VAL A 62 -3.37 -19.87 3.31
C VAL A 62 -3.38 -19.70 1.79
N LEU A 63 -3.56 -18.46 1.32
CA LEU A 63 -3.63 -18.10 -0.09
C LEU A 63 -3.35 -16.61 -0.24
N ASP A 64 -2.58 -16.23 -1.24
CA ASP A 64 -2.48 -14.84 -1.69
C ASP A 64 -3.52 -14.60 -2.77
N SER A 65 -4.27 -13.49 -2.65
CA SER A 65 -5.32 -13.11 -3.59
C SER A 65 -5.32 -11.63 -3.87
N GLU A 66 -5.77 -11.24 -5.06
CA GLU A 66 -5.93 -9.86 -5.45
C GLU A 66 -7.31 -9.58 -6.05
N ALA A 67 -7.79 -8.35 -5.90
CA ALA A 67 -8.98 -7.90 -6.61
C ALA A 67 -8.61 -7.52 -8.04
N VAL A 68 -9.35 -8.04 -9.01
CA VAL A 68 -9.15 -7.75 -10.43
C VAL A 68 -10.40 -7.11 -11.04
N LEU A 69 -10.20 -6.16 -11.95
CA LEU A 69 -11.27 -5.63 -12.79
C LEU A 69 -11.43 -6.57 -13.98
N VAL A 70 -12.63 -7.13 -14.14
CA VAL A 70 -12.95 -8.07 -15.23
C VAL A 70 -13.95 -7.44 -16.17
N VAL A 71 -13.68 -7.53 -17.44
CA VAL A 71 -14.59 -7.12 -18.51
C VAL A 71 -14.85 -8.29 -19.48
N ARG A 72 -15.99 -8.29 -20.15
CA ARG A 72 -16.25 -9.30 -21.19
C ARG A 72 -15.32 -9.07 -22.39
N PRO A 73 -14.93 -10.12 -23.14
CA PRO A 73 -13.97 -10.02 -24.24
C PRO A 73 -14.51 -9.29 -25.48
N ASP A 74 -15.81 -9.32 -25.68
CA ASP A 74 -16.54 -8.85 -26.87
C ASP A 74 -17.11 -7.42 -26.67
N LEU A 75 -16.36 -6.54 -26.02
CA LEU A 75 -16.74 -5.12 -25.88
C LEU A 75 -16.67 -4.40 -27.23
N GLU A 76 -17.70 -3.62 -27.51
CA GLU A 76 -17.68 -2.63 -28.58
C GLU A 76 -16.57 -1.59 -28.36
N PRO A 77 -16.01 -0.97 -29.42
CA PRO A 77 -14.89 -0.03 -29.29
C PRO A 77 -15.12 1.08 -28.27
N ALA A 78 -16.28 1.68 -28.23
CA ALA A 78 -16.62 2.73 -27.27
C ALA A 78 -16.67 2.22 -25.82
N GLN A 79 -17.19 0.99 -25.61
CA GLN A 79 -17.21 0.36 -24.29
C GLN A 79 -15.80 -0.02 -23.81
N ARG A 80 -14.96 -0.49 -24.74
CA ARG A 80 -13.55 -0.79 -24.45
C ARG A 80 -12.79 0.45 -24.01
N GLN A 81 -12.97 1.57 -24.71
CA GLN A 81 -12.36 2.83 -24.33
C GLN A 81 -12.74 3.24 -22.89
N VAL A 82 -14.03 3.17 -22.52
CA VAL A 82 -14.49 3.47 -21.16
C VAL A 82 -13.87 2.52 -20.12
N ALA A 83 -13.76 1.23 -20.44
CA ALA A 83 -13.14 0.25 -19.55
C ALA A 83 -11.64 0.53 -19.33
N ASP A 84 -10.92 0.93 -20.37
CA ASP A 84 -9.49 1.29 -20.31
C ASP A 84 -9.28 2.58 -19.52
N GLU A 85 -10.13 3.60 -19.72
CA GLU A 85 -10.13 4.83 -18.95
C GLU A 85 -10.39 4.54 -17.45
N LEU A 86 -11.42 3.74 -17.14
CA LEU A 86 -11.71 3.32 -15.76
C LEU A 86 -10.54 2.55 -15.14
N SER A 87 -9.94 1.62 -15.88
CA SER A 87 -8.75 0.87 -15.44
C SER A 87 -7.60 1.81 -15.11
N THR A 88 -7.36 2.81 -15.96
CA THR A 88 -6.32 3.83 -15.76
C THR A 88 -6.57 4.63 -14.50
N VAL A 89 -7.80 5.11 -14.28
CA VAL A 89 -8.17 5.87 -13.07
C VAL A 89 -8.01 5.02 -11.81
N VAL A 90 -8.53 3.79 -11.80
CA VAL A 90 -8.40 2.88 -10.65
C VAL A 90 -6.92 2.60 -10.35
N ARG A 91 -6.13 2.28 -11.38
CA ARG A 91 -4.69 2.02 -11.25
C ARG A 91 -3.95 3.24 -10.70
N SER A 92 -4.26 4.45 -11.18
CA SER A 92 -3.62 5.69 -10.72
C SER A 92 -3.82 5.93 -9.22
N VAL A 93 -5.02 5.63 -8.69
CA VAL A 93 -5.33 5.72 -7.27
C VAL A 93 -4.58 4.65 -6.46
N ILE A 94 -4.53 3.41 -6.95
CA ILE A 94 -3.83 2.31 -6.27
C ILE A 94 -2.34 2.61 -6.17
N VAL A 95 -1.74 3.06 -7.27
CA VAL A 95 -0.30 3.41 -7.32
C VAL A 95 0.01 4.60 -6.40
N ALA A 96 -0.90 5.57 -6.30
CA ALA A 96 -0.73 6.75 -5.44
C ALA A 96 -0.80 6.44 -3.94
N ARG A 97 -1.61 5.46 -3.51
CA ARG A 97 -1.89 5.17 -2.08
C ARG A 97 -0.64 4.92 -1.24
N GLY A 98 0.35 4.25 -1.79
CA GLY A 98 1.62 3.94 -1.10
C GLY A 98 2.68 5.04 -1.21
N ARG A 99 2.37 6.21 -1.76
CA ARG A 99 3.34 7.25 -2.11
C ARG A 99 2.97 8.60 -1.52
N ARG A 100 4.02 9.44 -1.37
CA ARG A 100 3.92 10.82 -0.89
C ARG A 100 4.74 11.73 -1.79
N TYR A 101 4.26 12.93 -1.97
CA TYR A 101 5.02 14.01 -2.60
C TYR A 101 5.80 14.75 -1.52
N LEU A 102 7.11 14.63 -1.57
CA LEU A 102 8.03 15.32 -0.67
C LEU A 102 8.54 16.57 -1.39
N MET A 103 8.48 17.69 -0.71
CA MET A 103 8.99 18.97 -1.14
C MET A 103 9.84 19.55 -0.03
N LEU A 104 11.01 20.07 -0.34
CA LEU A 104 11.93 20.65 0.62
C LEU A 104 12.77 21.75 -0.03
N ASN A 105 13.39 22.58 0.82
CA ASN A 105 14.32 23.59 0.37
C ASN A 105 15.74 23.25 0.83
N THR A 106 16.75 23.55 0.01
CA THR A 106 18.16 23.29 0.34
C THR A 106 19.07 24.37 -0.26
N PRO A 107 20.16 24.75 0.42
CA PRO A 107 21.17 25.61 -0.17
C PRO A 107 22.01 24.87 -1.23
N ASP A 108 22.63 25.61 -2.15
CA ASP A 108 23.50 25.05 -3.21
C ASP A 108 24.54 24.07 -2.66
N ALA A 109 25.19 24.43 -1.55
CA ALA A 109 26.24 23.62 -0.96
C ALA A 109 25.77 22.23 -0.44
N ALA A 110 24.47 22.05 -0.24
CA ALA A 110 23.87 20.81 0.25
C ALA A 110 23.06 20.04 -0.81
N LEU A 111 22.88 20.63 -2.01
CA LEU A 111 21.98 20.13 -3.04
C LEU A 111 22.29 18.67 -3.43
N ASP A 112 23.53 18.37 -3.77
CA ASP A 112 23.93 17.03 -4.21
C ASP A 112 23.73 15.98 -3.12
N SER A 113 24.04 16.33 -1.86
CA SER A 113 23.86 15.46 -0.71
C SER A 113 22.37 15.16 -0.44
N VAL A 114 21.51 16.16 -0.64
CA VAL A 114 20.05 16.01 -0.48
C VAL A 114 19.47 15.17 -1.62
N ILE A 115 19.89 15.41 -2.88
CA ILE A 115 19.43 14.64 -4.04
C ILE A 115 19.81 13.17 -3.90
N ALA A 116 21.02 12.87 -3.43
CA ALA A 116 21.48 11.49 -3.24
C ALA A 116 20.63 10.66 -2.28
N LEU A 117 19.90 11.31 -1.36
CA LEU A 117 18.99 10.64 -0.43
C LEU A 117 17.59 10.39 -1.00
N LEU A 118 17.23 11.07 -2.08
CA LEU A 118 15.89 11.04 -2.65
C LEU A 118 15.81 10.11 -3.86
N PRO A 119 15.06 9.01 -3.79
CA PRO A 119 14.97 8.06 -4.90
C PRO A 119 14.25 8.65 -6.12
N GLY A 120 13.23 9.52 -5.91
CA GLY A 120 12.35 9.99 -6.98
C GLY A 120 11.60 8.87 -7.71
N LEU A 121 10.79 9.20 -8.72
CA LEU A 121 10.27 8.23 -9.70
C LEU A 121 11.32 7.95 -10.77
N ASP A 122 11.75 9.02 -11.47
CA ASP A 122 12.86 8.99 -12.42
C ASP A 122 14.07 9.73 -11.83
N SER A 123 13.83 10.96 -11.36
CA SER A 123 14.80 11.77 -10.60
C SER A 123 14.05 12.83 -9.77
N PRO A 124 14.67 13.40 -8.73
CA PRO A 124 14.13 14.58 -8.07
C PRO A 124 14.06 15.78 -9.01
N THR A 125 13.01 16.58 -8.90
CA THR A 125 12.90 17.87 -9.59
C THR A 125 13.58 18.93 -8.76
N VAL A 126 14.42 19.75 -9.37
CA VAL A 126 15.13 20.85 -8.72
C VAL A 126 14.73 22.18 -9.35
N LEU A 127 14.28 23.13 -8.54
CA LEU A 127 13.86 24.46 -8.97
C LEU A 127 14.59 25.53 -8.15
N PRO A 128 15.12 26.60 -8.78
CA PRO A 128 15.72 27.71 -8.04
C PRO A 128 14.65 28.44 -7.23
N LEU A 129 14.97 28.85 -6.01
CA LEU A 129 14.13 29.72 -5.23
C LEU A 129 14.38 31.20 -5.56
N ALA A 130 13.44 32.08 -5.22
CA ALA A 130 13.64 33.53 -5.28
C ALA A 130 14.82 34.00 -4.40
N ARG A 131 15.19 33.23 -3.38
CA ARG A 131 16.39 33.45 -2.58
C ARG A 131 17.61 32.91 -3.35
N PRO A 132 18.57 33.73 -3.74
CA PRO A 132 19.79 33.26 -4.42
C PRO A 132 20.55 32.22 -3.60
N GLY A 133 21.11 31.21 -4.27
CA GLY A 133 21.86 30.13 -3.64
C GLY A 133 20.99 29.08 -2.93
N TRP A 134 19.67 29.03 -3.22
CA TRP A 134 18.74 28.07 -2.66
C TRP A 134 17.86 27.42 -3.72
N HIS A 135 17.56 26.15 -3.52
CA HIS A 135 16.70 25.35 -4.40
C HIS A 135 15.54 24.72 -3.63
N SER A 136 14.42 24.56 -4.31
CA SER A 136 13.35 23.64 -3.91
C SER A 136 13.57 22.31 -4.63
N VAL A 137 13.55 21.22 -3.86
CA VAL A 137 13.70 19.85 -4.38
C VAL A 137 12.41 19.11 -4.12
N HIS A 138 11.89 18.47 -5.17
CA HIS A 138 10.64 17.74 -5.12
C HIS A 138 10.87 16.29 -5.52
N ALA A 139 10.27 15.35 -4.81
CA ALA A 139 10.36 13.93 -5.14
C ALA A 139 9.10 13.17 -4.72
N VAL A 140 8.79 12.11 -5.44
CA VAL A 140 7.80 11.12 -5.01
C VAL A 140 8.54 10.02 -4.25
N VAL A 141 8.10 9.75 -3.03
CA VAL A 141 8.71 8.77 -2.14
C VAL A 141 7.68 7.77 -1.63
N GLU A 142 8.10 6.57 -1.26
CA GLU A 142 7.22 5.62 -0.59
C GLU A 142 6.82 6.14 0.79
N GLN A 143 5.54 6.05 1.13
CA GLN A 143 5.00 6.51 2.41
C GLN A 143 5.75 5.94 3.61
N ARG A 144 6.09 4.63 3.57
CA ARG A 144 6.80 3.95 4.65
C ARG A 144 8.21 4.51 4.88
N ARG A 145 8.85 5.03 3.84
CA ARG A 145 10.21 5.59 3.91
C ARG A 145 10.25 7.06 4.35
N VAL A 146 9.12 7.75 4.39
CA VAL A 146 9.08 9.18 4.72
C VAL A 146 9.77 9.44 6.06
N MET A 147 9.40 8.69 7.11
CA MET A 147 9.98 8.91 8.45
C MET A 147 11.48 8.59 8.51
N GLU A 148 11.93 7.60 7.76
CA GLU A 148 13.35 7.21 7.66
C GLU A 148 14.19 8.28 6.96
N LEU A 149 13.59 9.05 6.03
CA LEU A 149 14.26 10.09 5.25
C LEU A 149 14.37 11.43 5.99
N LEU A 150 13.48 11.72 6.95
CA LEU A 150 13.39 13.06 7.56
C LEU A 150 14.70 13.50 8.24
N GLU A 151 15.27 12.68 9.12
CA GLU A 151 16.50 13.04 9.84
C GLU A 151 17.73 13.07 8.91
N PRO A 152 17.98 12.08 8.01
CA PRO A 152 19.06 12.19 7.05
C PRO A 152 18.98 13.43 6.16
N LEU A 153 17.79 13.78 5.67
CA LEU A 153 17.59 14.98 4.84
C LEU A 153 17.90 16.27 5.63
N ARG A 154 17.44 16.36 6.88
CA ARG A 154 17.74 17.52 7.75
C ARG A 154 19.23 17.62 8.05
N ALA A 155 19.88 16.51 8.33
CA ALA A 155 21.33 16.45 8.56
C ALA A 155 22.12 16.86 7.31
N ALA A 156 21.64 16.48 6.13
CA ALA A 156 22.21 16.91 4.85
C ALA A 156 22.00 18.40 4.52
N GLY A 157 21.18 19.14 5.29
CA GLY A 157 20.94 20.56 5.10
C GLY A 157 19.56 20.93 4.54
N ALA A 158 18.67 19.95 4.37
CA ALA A 158 17.29 20.23 3.95
C ALA A 158 16.52 21.05 5.00
N ARG A 159 15.66 21.94 4.51
CA ARG A 159 14.80 22.83 5.32
C ARG A 159 13.37 22.78 4.77
N SER A 160 12.42 23.22 5.60
CA SER A 160 11.02 23.41 5.18
C SER A 160 10.43 22.18 4.46
N LEU A 161 10.60 20.99 5.08
CA LEU A 161 10.10 19.74 4.50
C LEU A 161 8.57 19.70 4.56
N LEU A 162 7.94 19.47 3.43
CA LEU A 162 6.50 19.26 3.28
C LEU A 162 6.26 17.86 2.74
N VAL A 163 5.28 17.17 3.32
CA VAL A 163 4.84 15.84 2.89
C VAL A 163 3.37 15.92 2.54
N LEU A 164 3.04 15.71 1.26
CA LEU A 164 1.69 15.82 0.75
C LEU A 164 1.17 14.46 0.28
N PRO A 165 -0.13 14.20 0.45
CA PRO A 165 -0.76 13.04 -0.15
C PRO A 165 -0.80 13.18 -1.67
N ILE A 166 -0.69 12.06 -2.38
CA ILE A 166 -0.92 11.96 -3.82
C ILE A 166 -2.25 11.24 -4.01
N HIS A 167 -3.20 11.88 -4.67
CA HIS A 167 -4.51 11.29 -4.94
C HIS A 167 -4.46 10.36 -6.15
N ASN A 168 -3.80 10.78 -7.21
CA ASN A 168 -3.66 10.03 -8.44
C ASN A 168 -2.20 10.12 -8.92
N LEU A 169 -1.66 9.00 -9.38
CA LEU A 169 -0.37 8.92 -10.03
C LEU A 169 -0.52 8.06 -11.28
N ILE A 170 -0.42 8.68 -12.43
CA ILE A 170 -0.46 7.99 -13.73
C ILE A 170 1.00 7.76 -14.12
N PRO A 171 1.45 6.49 -14.15
CA PRO A 171 2.81 6.13 -14.51
C PRO A 171 3.06 6.30 -16.00
#